data_56559c3e0fe923d0cc14522d68a2a603
#
_entry.id   56559c3e0fe923d0cc14522d68a2a603
#
_cell.length_a   1.000
_cell.length_b   1.000
_cell.length_c   1.000
_cell.angle_alpha   90.00
_cell.angle_beta   90.00
_cell.angle_gamma   90.00
#
_symmetry.space_group_name_H-M   'P 1'
#
loop_
_entity.id
_entity.type
_entity.pdbx_description
1 polymer ?
#
loop_
_entity_poly.entity_id
_entity_poly.type
_entity_poly.pdbx_seq_one_letter_code
_entity_poly.pdbx_strand_id
1 'polypeptide(L)'
;GVGICGLCKLPSYYQAYKKWSLSHLSYNRGDYAQCIDECKLAYPWLKEDGDFLTYYGKALTLNRQHDSAVGILNQATLHYPNVIVYIALGDNYTALSQFKEAEQAYLQAWYMIPSKFYPLYKLAKLYDKTGQGEQAVSVAEGLLNKKVKVESRAIDEMKDEMLNLIEKYKSGSTLTD
;
A
#
# COMPACT_ATOMS: atom_id res chain seq x y z
N GLY A 1 -14.43 25.78 33.89
CA GLY A 1 -15.37 25.07 33.00
C GLY A 1 -14.74 24.19 31.96
N VAL A 2 -13.49 23.66 32.17
CA VAL A 2 -12.78 22.82 31.14
C VAL A 2 -12.85 21.31 31.46
N GLY A 3 -13.39 20.93 32.61
CA GLY A 3 -13.33 19.52 33.10
C GLY A 3 -14.46 18.59 32.62
N ILE A 4 -15.57 19.10 32.16
CA ILE A 4 -16.76 18.24 31.90
C ILE A 4 -16.77 17.68 30.47
N CYS A 5 -16.18 18.36 29.50
CA CYS A 5 -16.17 17.94 28.10
C CYS A 5 -15.20 16.77 27.83
N GLY A 6 -14.13 16.61 28.63
CA GLY A 6 -13.15 15.54 28.49
C GLY A 6 -13.65 14.17 28.95
N LEU A 7 -14.41 14.15 30.06
CA LEU A 7 -14.91 12.90 30.64
C LEU A 7 -16.01 12.23 29.80
N CYS A 8 -16.80 13.02 29.07
CA CYS A 8 -17.83 12.47 28.18
C CYS A 8 -17.29 11.85 26.88
N LYS A 9 -16.04 12.17 26.49
CA LYS A 9 -15.42 11.61 25.27
C LYS A 9 -14.75 10.25 25.50
N LEU A 10 -14.31 9.98 26.72
CA LEU A 10 -13.63 8.71 27.08
C LEU A 10 -14.45 7.44 26.75
N PRO A 11 -15.75 7.37 27.12
CA PRO A 11 -16.57 6.21 26.75
C PRO A 11 -16.71 6.03 25.24
N SER A 12 -16.76 7.10 24.48
CA SER A 12 -16.91 7.08 23.00
C SER A 12 -15.62 6.64 22.31
N TYR A 13 -14.45 7.10 22.77
CA TYR A 13 -13.15 6.59 22.32
C TYR A 13 -12.99 5.11 22.66
N TYR A 14 -13.32 4.69 23.86
CA TYR A 14 -13.29 3.29 24.25
C TYR A 14 -14.17 2.43 23.35
N GLN A 15 -15.39 2.86 23.04
CA GLN A 15 -16.28 2.15 22.13
C GLN A 15 -15.73 2.09 20.71
N ALA A 16 -15.07 3.15 20.22
CA ALA A 16 -14.41 3.18 18.92
C ALA A 16 -13.27 2.16 18.84
N TYR A 17 -12.38 2.13 19.85
CA TYR A 17 -11.31 1.12 19.92
C TYR A 17 -11.87 -0.30 20.03
N LYS A 18 -12.94 -0.51 20.76
CA LYS A 18 -13.62 -1.81 20.83
C LYS A 18 -14.17 -2.23 19.47
N LYS A 19 -14.76 -1.32 18.70
CA LYS A 19 -15.24 -1.59 17.34
C LYS A 19 -14.07 -1.93 16.42
N TRP A 20 -12.98 -1.17 16.46
CA TRP A 20 -11.77 -1.49 15.71
C TRP A 20 -11.19 -2.86 16.10
N SER A 21 -11.10 -3.16 17.39
CA SER A 21 -10.64 -4.48 17.86
C SER A 21 -11.53 -5.61 17.33
N LEU A 22 -12.86 -5.44 17.33
CA LEU A 22 -13.79 -6.43 16.80
C LEU A 22 -13.66 -6.60 15.28
N SER A 23 -13.35 -5.53 14.55
CA SER A 23 -13.18 -5.57 13.10
C SER A 23 -12.04 -6.51 12.66
N HIS A 24 -11.04 -6.76 13.52
CA HIS A 24 -9.99 -7.73 13.24
C HIS A 24 -10.52 -9.17 13.06
N LEU A 25 -11.61 -9.53 13.73
CA LEU A 25 -12.25 -10.82 13.54
C LEU A 25 -12.87 -10.95 12.15
N SER A 26 -13.57 -9.90 11.72
CA SER A 26 -14.17 -9.83 10.38
C SER A 26 -13.08 -9.83 9.29
N TYR A 27 -12.02 -9.03 9.49
CA TYR A 27 -10.86 -8.97 8.59
C TYR A 27 -10.20 -10.34 8.41
N ASN A 28 -9.92 -11.05 9.52
CA ASN A 28 -9.25 -12.35 9.50
C ASN A 28 -10.10 -13.46 8.86
N ARG A 29 -11.42 -13.31 8.86
CA ARG A 29 -12.34 -14.21 8.14
C ARG A 29 -12.51 -13.84 6.67
N GLY A 30 -11.93 -12.75 6.20
CA GLY A 30 -12.11 -12.24 4.85
C GLY A 30 -13.44 -11.50 4.64
N ASP A 31 -14.19 -11.22 5.70
CA ASP A 31 -15.42 -10.42 5.64
C ASP A 31 -15.06 -8.93 5.71
N TYR A 32 -14.50 -8.44 4.60
CA TYR A 32 -14.04 -7.04 4.52
C TYR A 32 -15.20 -6.05 4.52
N ALA A 33 -16.37 -6.43 4.03
CA ALA A 33 -17.55 -5.58 4.07
C ALA A 33 -17.96 -5.28 5.52
N GLN A 34 -18.09 -6.30 6.37
CA GLN A 34 -18.38 -6.13 7.79
C GLN A 34 -17.26 -5.38 8.52
N CYS A 35 -16.00 -5.69 8.22
CA CYS A 35 -14.85 -4.99 8.77
C CYS A 35 -14.91 -3.47 8.47
N ILE A 36 -15.25 -3.10 7.24
CA ILE A 36 -15.40 -1.71 6.82
C ILE A 36 -16.55 -1.01 7.58
N ASP A 37 -17.68 -1.68 7.77
CA ASP A 37 -18.80 -1.11 8.52
C ASP A 37 -18.43 -0.86 9.99
N GLU A 38 -17.68 -1.76 10.60
CA GLU A 38 -17.13 -1.58 11.95
C GLU A 38 -16.12 -0.41 12.00
N CYS A 39 -15.26 -0.28 10.99
CA CYS A 39 -14.32 0.85 10.86
C CYS A 39 -15.07 2.18 10.69
N LYS A 40 -16.14 2.24 9.90
CA LYS A 40 -16.96 3.44 9.75
C LYS A 40 -17.53 3.93 11.10
N LEU A 41 -17.92 3.01 11.96
CA LEU A 41 -18.42 3.35 13.31
C LEU A 41 -17.32 3.89 14.23
N ALA A 42 -16.09 3.43 14.06
CA ALA A 42 -14.94 3.90 14.82
C ALA A 42 -14.33 5.22 14.28
N TYR A 43 -14.46 5.46 12.98
CA TYR A 43 -13.80 6.55 12.26
C TYR A 43 -14.00 7.95 12.88
N PRO A 44 -15.20 8.40 13.32
CA PRO A 44 -15.36 9.74 13.89
C PRO A 44 -14.44 10.04 15.06
N TRP A 45 -13.99 9.00 15.78
CA TRP A 45 -13.15 9.10 16.95
C TRP A 45 -11.68 8.80 16.67
N LEU A 46 -11.39 7.97 15.64
CA LEU A 46 -10.05 7.47 15.33
C LEU A 46 -9.46 8.05 14.03
N LYS A 47 -10.10 9.06 13.46
CA LYS A 47 -9.68 9.69 12.17
C LYS A 47 -8.31 10.37 12.19
N GLU A 48 -7.67 10.50 13.33
CA GLU A 48 -6.32 11.01 13.50
C GLU A 48 -5.32 9.92 13.97
N ASP A 49 -5.81 8.69 14.13
CA ASP A 49 -4.96 7.54 14.46
C ASP A 49 -4.43 6.91 13.17
N GLY A 50 -3.13 7.06 12.92
CA GLY A 50 -2.49 6.60 11.69
C GLY A 50 -2.53 5.08 11.51
N ASP A 51 -2.45 4.31 12.60
CA ASP A 51 -2.55 2.85 12.56
C ASP A 51 -3.96 2.39 12.19
N PHE A 52 -4.98 3.01 12.80
CA PHE A 52 -6.37 2.77 12.45
C PHE A 52 -6.65 3.11 10.97
N LEU A 53 -6.20 4.28 10.50
CA LEU A 53 -6.41 4.72 9.12
C LEU A 53 -5.72 3.77 8.13
N THR A 54 -4.50 3.34 8.43
CA THR A 54 -3.78 2.35 7.61
C THR A 54 -4.56 1.03 7.53
N TYR A 55 -5.03 0.54 8.66
CA TYR A 55 -5.82 -0.68 8.74
C TYR A 55 -7.14 -0.56 7.95
N TYR A 56 -7.86 0.54 8.14
CA TYR A 56 -9.12 0.82 7.44
C TYR A 56 -8.89 0.92 5.92
N GLY A 57 -7.87 1.64 5.51
CA GLY A 57 -7.48 1.74 4.09
C GLY A 57 -7.16 0.39 3.46
N LYS A 58 -6.48 -0.51 4.18
CA LYS A 58 -6.20 -1.88 3.72
C LYS A 58 -7.48 -2.72 3.59
N ALA A 59 -8.41 -2.60 4.52
CA ALA A 59 -9.70 -3.30 4.41
C ALA A 59 -10.49 -2.83 3.19
N LEU A 60 -10.51 -1.52 2.92
CA LEU A 60 -11.12 -0.94 1.72
C LEU A 60 -10.45 -1.46 0.43
N THR A 61 -9.12 -1.55 0.41
CA THR A 61 -8.35 -2.10 -0.71
C THR A 61 -8.75 -3.54 -1.01
N LEU A 62 -8.81 -4.39 0.01
CA LEU A 62 -9.18 -5.79 -0.12
C LEU A 62 -10.64 -5.98 -0.55
N ASN A 63 -11.50 -5.03 -0.20
CA ASN A 63 -12.90 -4.99 -0.66
C ASN A 63 -13.07 -4.28 -2.01
N ARG A 64 -11.98 -3.97 -2.71
CA ARG A 64 -11.95 -3.30 -4.02
C ARG A 64 -12.58 -1.90 -4.05
N GLN A 65 -12.69 -1.24 -2.91
CA GLN A 65 -13.16 0.15 -2.80
C GLN A 65 -11.98 1.12 -2.92
N HIS A 66 -11.34 1.14 -4.08
CA HIS A 66 -10.05 1.80 -4.31
C HIS A 66 -10.10 3.32 -4.12
N ASP A 67 -11.16 4.01 -4.58
CA ASP A 67 -11.32 5.46 -4.35
C ASP A 67 -11.40 5.80 -2.86
N SER A 68 -12.24 5.07 -2.13
CA SER A 68 -12.36 5.24 -0.68
C SER A 68 -11.06 4.91 0.05
N ALA A 69 -10.36 3.85 -0.40
CA ALA A 69 -9.06 3.46 0.15
C ALA A 69 -8.03 4.58 -0.02
N VAL A 70 -7.94 5.18 -1.20
CA VAL A 70 -7.05 6.33 -1.47
C VAL A 70 -7.36 7.48 -0.51
N GLY A 71 -8.63 7.83 -0.31
CA GLY A 71 -9.03 8.89 0.61
C GLY A 71 -8.56 8.64 2.05
N ILE A 72 -8.78 7.44 2.57
CA ILE A 72 -8.37 7.05 3.94
C ILE A 72 -6.85 6.93 4.07
N LEU A 73 -6.17 6.34 3.08
CA LEU A 73 -4.72 6.18 3.11
C LEU A 73 -3.99 7.53 3.00
N ASN A 74 -4.51 8.49 2.23
CA ASN A 74 -3.98 9.85 2.22
C ASN A 74 -4.11 10.54 3.58
N GLN A 75 -5.19 10.32 4.32
CA GLN A 75 -5.28 10.78 5.70
C GLN A 75 -4.22 10.10 6.58
N ALA A 76 -3.99 8.79 6.39
CA ALA A 76 -2.97 8.07 7.14
C ALA A 76 -1.57 8.67 6.93
N THR A 77 -1.23 9.16 5.73
CA THR A 77 0.08 9.80 5.47
C THR A 77 0.30 11.07 6.28
N LEU A 78 -0.77 11.76 6.72
CA LEU A 78 -0.67 12.96 7.53
C LEU A 78 -0.37 12.67 9.01
N HIS A 79 -0.74 11.48 9.49
CA HIS A 79 -0.63 11.10 10.89
C HIS A 79 0.48 10.08 11.16
N TYR A 80 0.69 9.14 10.23
CA TYR A 80 1.74 8.14 10.35
C TYR A 80 2.27 7.73 8.97
N PRO A 81 3.08 8.58 8.32
CA PRO A 81 3.68 8.24 7.03
C PRO A 81 4.66 7.07 7.19
N ASN A 82 4.47 6.02 6.42
CA ASN A 82 5.34 4.84 6.41
C ASN A 82 5.29 4.13 5.06
N VAL A 83 6.24 3.21 4.84
CA VAL A 83 6.37 2.47 3.57
C VAL A 83 5.10 1.69 3.21
N ILE A 84 4.43 1.10 4.20
CA ILE A 84 3.23 0.28 3.98
C ILE A 84 2.10 1.13 3.39
N VAL A 85 1.89 2.33 3.94
CA VAL A 85 0.85 3.27 3.47
C VAL A 85 1.11 3.69 2.02
N TYR A 86 2.36 4.03 1.69
CA TYR A 86 2.69 4.45 0.33
C TYR A 86 2.62 3.32 -0.69
N ILE A 87 3.00 2.08 -0.31
CA ILE A 87 2.78 0.90 -1.16
C ILE A 87 1.28 0.68 -1.39
N ALA A 88 0.47 0.76 -0.34
CA ALA A 88 -0.98 0.61 -0.46
C ALA A 88 -1.61 1.70 -1.34
N LEU A 89 -1.15 2.95 -1.23
CA LEU A 89 -1.55 4.03 -2.14
C LEU A 89 -1.19 3.71 -3.59
N GLY A 90 0.05 3.30 -3.85
CA GLY A 90 0.49 2.90 -5.18
C GLY A 90 -0.37 1.79 -5.78
N ASP A 91 -0.71 0.79 -4.99
CA ASP A 91 -1.57 -0.32 -5.43
C ASP A 91 -2.99 0.14 -5.79
N ASN A 92 -3.58 1.01 -4.98
CA ASN A 92 -4.91 1.56 -5.23
C ASN A 92 -4.92 2.51 -6.43
N TYR A 93 -3.93 3.40 -6.56
CA TYR A 93 -3.79 4.26 -7.74
C TYR A 93 -3.59 3.44 -9.02
N THR A 94 -2.82 2.35 -8.96
CA THR A 94 -2.66 1.44 -10.09
C THR A 94 -3.99 0.79 -10.49
N ALA A 95 -4.79 0.35 -9.53
CA ALA A 95 -6.12 -0.22 -9.76
C ALA A 95 -7.09 0.78 -10.40
N LEU A 96 -6.95 2.07 -10.06
CA LEU A 96 -7.71 3.19 -10.63
C LEU A 96 -7.15 3.71 -11.95
N SER A 97 -6.07 3.12 -12.47
CA SER A 97 -5.35 3.60 -13.65
C SER A 97 -4.77 5.01 -13.50
N GLN A 98 -4.57 5.46 -12.28
CA GLN A 98 -3.90 6.72 -11.94
C GLN A 98 -2.39 6.46 -11.81
N PHE A 99 -1.73 6.24 -12.95
CA PHE A 99 -0.38 5.70 -12.99
C PHE A 99 0.70 6.67 -12.54
N LYS A 100 0.49 7.99 -12.74
CA LYS A 100 1.42 9.02 -12.22
C LYS A 100 1.43 9.04 -10.68
N GLU A 101 0.27 9.01 -10.10
CA GLU A 101 0.07 8.97 -8.64
C GLU A 101 0.63 7.67 -8.05
N ALA A 102 0.42 6.55 -8.75
CA ALA A 102 1.00 5.26 -8.36
C ALA A 102 2.53 5.30 -8.37
N GLU A 103 3.14 5.83 -9.42
CA GLU A 103 4.60 6.01 -9.52
C GLU A 103 5.13 6.84 -8.36
N GLN A 104 4.52 8.00 -8.09
CA GLN A 104 4.93 8.88 -6.99
C GLN A 104 4.83 8.16 -5.63
N ALA A 105 3.77 7.40 -5.40
CA ALA A 105 3.59 6.65 -4.15
C ALA A 105 4.66 5.57 -3.97
N TYR A 106 4.99 4.79 -5.01
CA TYR A 106 6.04 3.78 -4.94
C TYR A 106 7.44 4.41 -4.78
N LEU A 107 7.71 5.52 -5.45
CA LEU A 107 8.95 6.28 -5.27
C LEU A 107 9.07 6.83 -3.85
N GLN A 108 8.00 7.36 -3.28
CA GLN A 108 7.99 7.83 -1.90
C GLN A 108 8.29 6.68 -0.92
N ALA A 109 7.71 5.51 -1.13
CA ALA A 109 8.00 4.32 -0.34
C ALA A 109 9.48 3.92 -0.43
N TRP A 110 10.06 3.99 -1.62
CA TRP A 110 11.47 3.71 -1.83
C TRP A 110 12.39 4.73 -1.16
N TYR A 111 12.09 6.04 -1.29
CA TYR A 111 12.89 7.10 -0.64
C TYR A 111 12.90 6.98 0.89
N MET A 112 11.82 6.48 1.49
CA MET A 112 11.77 6.27 2.94
C MET A 112 12.70 5.15 3.41
N ILE A 113 12.81 4.05 2.67
CA ILE A 113 13.70 2.92 2.97
C ILE A 113 14.33 2.41 1.67
N PRO A 114 15.43 3.05 1.17
CA PRO A 114 16.06 2.68 -0.11
C PRO A 114 16.64 1.27 -0.13
N SER A 115 16.87 0.66 1.04
CA SER A 115 17.35 -0.73 1.13
C SER A 115 16.28 -1.77 0.86
N LYS A 116 15.00 -1.42 0.89
CA LYS A 116 13.91 -2.36 0.63
C LYS A 116 13.76 -2.66 -0.87
N PHE A 117 13.60 -3.96 -1.15
CA PHE A 117 13.41 -4.49 -2.50
C PHE A 117 12.00 -4.18 -3.04
N TYR A 118 10.98 -4.33 -2.20
CA TYR A 118 9.58 -4.36 -2.61
C TYR A 118 9.07 -3.09 -3.30
N PRO A 119 9.39 -1.85 -2.86
CA PRO A 119 8.92 -0.64 -3.55
C PRO A 119 9.38 -0.53 -5.00
N LEU A 120 10.65 -0.85 -5.27
CA LEU A 120 11.18 -0.83 -6.64
C LEU A 120 10.65 -1.99 -7.49
N TYR A 121 10.40 -3.16 -6.90
CA TYR A 121 9.72 -4.26 -7.58
C TYR A 121 8.32 -3.83 -8.05
N LYS A 122 7.55 -3.15 -7.21
CA LYS A 122 6.24 -2.59 -7.58
C LYS A 122 6.35 -1.54 -8.68
N LEU A 123 7.38 -0.71 -8.62
CA LEU A 123 7.65 0.31 -9.64
C LEU A 123 8.00 -0.32 -11.00
N ALA A 124 8.86 -1.33 -11.04
CA ALA A 124 9.18 -2.06 -12.27
C ALA A 124 7.94 -2.67 -12.91
N LYS A 125 7.07 -3.28 -12.10
CA LYS A 125 5.78 -3.83 -12.57
C LYS A 125 4.83 -2.75 -13.08
N LEU A 126 4.83 -1.57 -12.47
CA LEU A 126 4.04 -0.43 -12.95
C LEU A 126 4.53 0.04 -14.32
N TYR A 127 5.84 0.19 -14.52
CA TYR A 127 6.42 0.57 -15.79
C TYR A 127 6.14 -0.48 -16.89
N ASP A 128 6.23 -1.77 -16.55
CA ASP A 128 5.84 -2.85 -17.47
C ASP A 128 4.37 -2.74 -17.87
N LYS A 129 3.49 -2.55 -16.91
CA LYS A 129 2.03 -2.40 -17.13
C LYS A 129 1.69 -1.21 -18.02
N THR A 130 2.45 -0.13 -17.94
CA THR A 130 2.22 1.11 -18.70
C THR A 130 2.99 1.19 -20.01
N GLY A 131 3.69 0.11 -20.40
CA GLY A 131 4.46 0.05 -21.64
C GLY A 131 5.76 0.84 -21.62
N GLN A 132 6.26 1.23 -20.45
CA GLN A 132 7.52 1.95 -20.27
C GLN A 132 8.68 0.94 -20.11
N GLY A 133 8.97 0.21 -21.20
CA GLY A 133 9.88 -0.93 -21.17
C GLY A 133 11.30 -0.58 -20.75
N GLU A 134 11.86 0.54 -21.19
CA GLU A 134 13.20 0.96 -20.82
C GLU A 134 13.32 1.22 -19.31
N GLN A 135 12.35 1.92 -18.73
CA GLN A 135 12.31 2.18 -17.29
C GLN A 135 12.09 0.88 -16.51
N ALA A 136 11.20 0.01 -16.98
CA ALA A 136 10.95 -1.28 -16.37
C ALA A 136 12.22 -2.14 -16.29
N VAL A 137 12.96 -2.25 -17.40
CA VAL A 137 14.24 -2.98 -17.47
C VAL A 137 15.29 -2.35 -16.58
N SER A 138 15.45 -1.03 -16.62
CA SER A 138 16.43 -0.31 -15.80
C SER A 138 16.22 -0.56 -14.31
N VAL A 139 14.99 -0.47 -13.83
CA VAL A 139 14.65 -0.74 -12.43
C VAL A 139 14.86 -2.22 -12.08
N ALA A 140 14.44 -3.13 -12.96
CA ALA A 140 14.60 -4.57 -12.74
C ALA A 140 16.09 -4.98 -12.66
N GLU A 141 16.94 -4.48 -13.54
CA GLU A 141 18.39 -4.73 -13.50
C GLU A 141 19.02 -4.17 -12.23
N GLY A 142 18.62 -2.97 -11.81
CA GLY A 142 19.07 -2.37 -10.54
C GLY A 142 18.68 -3.22 -9.34
N LEU A 143 17.49 -3.83 -9.35
CA LEU A 143 17.04 -4.74 -8.29
C LEU A 143 17.84 -6.03 -8.23
N LEU A 144 18.15 -6.65 -9.38
CA LEU A 144 18.91 -7.89 -9.43
C LEU A 144 20.36 -7.71 -8.94
N ASN A 145 20.92 -6.51 -9.09
CA ASN A 145 22.26 -6.17 -8.60
C ASN A 145 22.26 -5.74 -7.12
N LYS A 146 21.11 -5.63 -6.50
CA LYS A 146 20.99 -5.16 -5.11
C LYS A 146 21.28 -6.29 -4.13
N LYS A 147 22.16 -6.03 -3.15
CA LYS A 147 22.36 -6.95 -2.03
C LYS A 147 21.14 -6.93 -1.11
N VAL A 148 20.55 -8.08 -0.87
CA VAL A 148 19.44 -8.28 0.05
C VAL A 148 19.98 -8.73 1.39
N LYS A 149 19.55 -8.09 2.50
CA LYS A 149 20.03 -8.43 3.85
C LYS A 149 19.54 -9.80 4.33
N VAL A 150 18.33 -10.19 3.91
CA VAL A 150 17.71 -11.46 4.28
C VAL A 150 17.11 -12.06 3.01
N GLU A 151 17.69 -13.17 2.56
CA GLU A 151 17.12 -13.93 1.46
C GLU A 151 15.86 -14.66 1.93
N SER A 152 14.85 -14.69 1.08
CA SER A 152 13.59 -15.38 1.34
C SER A 152 13.01 -15.88 0.02
N ARG A 153 12.15 -16.90 0.09
CA ARG A 153 11.43 -17.40 -1.08
C ARG A 153 10.68 -16.30 -1.82
N ALA A 154 10.07 -15.37 -1.09
CA ALA A 154 9.36 -14.23 -1.69
C ALA A 154 10.30 -13.32 -2.48
N ILE A 155 11.52 -13.08 -2.00
CA ILE A 155 12.54 -12.32 -2.71
C ILE A 155 12.98 -13.07 -3.97
N ASP A 156 13.19 -14.38 -3.89
CA ASP A 156 13.60 -15.20 -5.04
C ASP A 156 12.51 -15.18 -6.13
N GLU A 157 11.25 -15.33 -5.75
CA GLU A 157 10.11 -15.25 -6.68
C GLU A 157 10.05 -13.86 -7.37
N MET A 158 10.27 -12.78 -6.63
CA MET A 158 10.31 -11.42 -7.20
C MET A 158 11.51 -11.22 -8.13
N LYS A 159 12.68 -11.79 -7.81
CA LYS A 159 13.86 -11.78 -8.70
C LYS A 159 13.59 -12.53 -10.00
N ASP A 160 12.94 -13.68 -9.95
CA ASP A 160 12.54 -14.44 -11.14
C ASP A 160 11.57 -13.64 -12.02
N GLU A 161 10.60 -12.95 -11.44
CA GLU A 161 9.72 -12.05 -12.19
C GLU A 161 10.50 -10.91 -12.87
N MET A 162 11.52 -10.35 -12.21
CA MET A 162 12.37 -9.30 -12.81
C MET A 162 13.23 -9.85 -13.97
N LEU A 163 13.76 -11.05 -13.85
CA LEU A 163 14.47 -11.72 -14.95
C LEU A 163 13.55 -11.93 -16.17
N ASN A 164 12.35 -12.43 -15.94
CA ASN A 164 11.35 -12.63 -17.01
C ASN A 164 10.96 -11.32 -17.68
N LEU A 165 10.82 -10.24 -16.91
CA LEU A 165 10.53 -8.90 -17.43
C LEU A 165 11.65 -8.40 -18.35
N ILE A 166 12.91 -8.55 -17.94
CA ILE A 166 14.08 -8.17 -18.76
C ILE A 166 14.12 -8.97 -20.05
N GLU A 167 13.93 -10.29 -20.01
CA GLU A 167 13.90 -11.15 -21.19
C GLU A 167 12.79 -10.75 -22.16
N LYS A 168 11.60 -10.43 -21.66
CA LYS A 168 10.46 -9.97 -22.47
C LYS A 168 10.83 -8.77 -23.36
N TYR A 169 11.51 -7.78 -22.81
CA TYR A 169 11.89 -6.58 -23.56
C TYR A 169 13.14 -6.78 -24.44
N LYS A 170 14.09 -7.61 -24.02
CA LYS A 170 15.28 -7.92 -24.83
C LYS A 170 14.94 -8.77 -26.05
N SER A 171 14.04 -9.75 -25.93
CA SER A 171 13.59 -10.56 -27.05
C SER A 171 12.68 -9.81 -28.04
N GLY A 172 11.90 -8.84 -27.56
CA GLY A 172 11.06 -7.99 -28.39
C GLY A 172 11.86 -7.00 -29.25
N SER A 173 13.02 -6.55 -28.80
CA SER A 173 13.90 -5.64 -29.56
C SER A 173 14.68 -6.33 -30.69
N THR A 174 14.81 -7.66 -30.67
CA THR A 174 15.49 -8.42 -31.74
C THR A 174 14.59 -8.75 -32.93
N LEU A 175 13.31 -8.42 -32.90
CA LEU A 175 12.35 -8.66 -34.00
C LEU A 175 12.07 -7.42 -34.87
N THR A 176 12.73 -6.29 -34.60
CA THR A 176 12.52 -5.00 -35.31
C THR A 176 13.73 -4.48 -36.09
N ASP A 177 14.77 -5.32 -36.30
CA ASP A 177 15.94 -5.04 -37.18
C ASP A 177 15.85 -5.81 -38.51
#